data_050fd281a85cc82a932da2a48e5d9a97
#
_entry.id   050fd281a85cc82a932da2a48e5d9a97
#
_cell.length_a   1.000
_cell.length_b   1.000
_cell.length_c   1.000
_cell.angle_alpha   90.00
_cell.angle_beta   90.00
_cell.angle_gamma   90.00
#
_symmetry.space_group_name_H-M   'P 1'
#
loop_
_entity.id
_entity.type
_entity.pdbx_description
1 polymer ?
#
loop_
_entity_poly.entity_id
_entity_poly.type
_entity_poly.pdbx_seq_one_letter_code
_entity_poly.pdbx_strand_id
1 'polypeptide(L)'
;TGSYNTFVGTSAGKGGTTSAPFSSGGNNTAVGYQALTAFTVGDHTTAIGYQAGKAQVDGYDNTYIGARSGQANAVGDGNVTLGDRALYSDTSGHRTIAIGKDALHFFSGSGTTDFQSDITKIIAIGYFAGYNMGSVPGGSWPQATRSTNNIVIGYYAGNTHYAGGSNVVIGTEALNGVPNYTQGSVYIGESSGQNVSSGSYNVAIGAYTGRYATGSYNTFVGYKAGTGGTTSAPFSSGTSNTAVGYEALTGFTTGYGNTAVG
;
A
#
# COMPACT_ATOMS: atom_id res chain seq x y z
N THR A 1 -31.10 -5.54 -13.18
CA THR A 1 -32.05 -6.63 -12.82
C THR A 1 -31.42 -7.68 -11.89
N GLY A 2 -30.30 -7.38 -11.26
CA GLY A 2 -29.70 -8.26 -10.25
C GLY A 2 -30.60 -8.49 -9.05
N SER A 3 -30.42 -9.63 -8.36
CA SER A 3 -31.25 -10.06 -7.22
C SER A 3 -30.54 -9.79 -5.88
N TYR A 4 -31.34 -9.69 -4.82
CA TYR A 4 -30.86 -9.57 -3.45
C TYR A 4 -30.00 -8.33 -3.16
N ASN A 5 -30.25 -7.23 -3.86
CA ASN A 5 -29.54 -5.97 -3.64
C ASN A 5 -30.29 -5.06 -2.65
N THR A 6 -29.54 -4.36 -1.80
CA THR A 6 -30.06 -3.34 -0.88
C THR A 6 -29.42 -1.98 -1.21
N PHE A 7 -30.22 -1.02 -1.69
CA PHE A 7 -29.73 0.32 -2.05
C PHE A 7 -30.48 1.40 -1.29
N VAL A 8 -29.74 2.24 -0.55
CA VAL A 8 -30.27 3.34 0.25
C VAL A 8 -29.50 4.63 -0.04
N GLY A 9 -30.15 5.60 -0.61
CA GLY A 9 -29.55 6.92 -0.92
C GLY A 9 -29.72 7.33 -2.37
N THR A 10 -29.55 8.63 -2.65
CA THR A 10 -29.67 9.18 -4.00
C THR A 10 -28.62 8.58 -4.92
N SER A 11 -29.06 7.93 -5.99
CA SER A 11 -28.22 7.23 -6.98
C SER A 11 -27.37 6.08 -6.42
N ALA A 12 -27.70 5.55 -5.24
CA ALA A 12 -27.09 4.33 -4.74
C ALA A 12 -27.46 3.15 -5.66
N GLY A 13 -26.49 2.35 -6.08
CA GLY A 13 -26.69 1.20 -6.93
C GLY A 13 -27.39 1.51 -8.26
N LYS A 14 -27.24 2.73 -8.80
CA LYS A 14 -27.92 3.15 -10.02
C LYS A 14 -27.63 2.24 -11.21
N GLY A 15 -26.40 1.74 -11.29
CA GLY A 15 -25.95 0.86 -12.35
C GLY A 15 -25.66 1.55 -13.69
N GLY A 16 -25.08 0.80 -14.60
CA GLY A 16 -24.82 1.24 -15.96
C GLY A 16 -26.14 1.56 -16.73
N THR A 17 -26.15 2.65 -17.47
CA THR A 17 -27.34 3.12 -18.19
C THR A 17 -27.18 3.13 -19.70
N THR A 18 -26.02 2.75 -20.23
CA THR A 18 -25.67 2.96 -21.65
C THR A 18 -25.90 1.74 -22.55
N SER A 19 -26.04 0.53 -22.01
CA SER A 19 -26.36 -0.65 -22.83
C SER A 19 -26.96 -1.78 -21.99
N ALA A 20 -27.88 -2.52 -22.56
CA ALA A 20 -28.41 -3.74 -21.96
C ALA A 20 -27.43 -4.93 -22.13
N PRO A 21 -27.37 -5.89 -21.21
CA PRO A 21 -28.15 -5.87 -19.98
C PRO A 21 -27.66 -4.84 -19.00
N PHE A 22 -28.54 -3.92 -18.62
CA PHE A 22 -28.26 -3.01 -17.49
C PHE A 22 -27.91 -3.86 -16.26
N SER A 23 -27.37 -3.32 -15.23
CA SER A 23 -26.86 -4.00 -14.02
C SER A 23 -27.54 -5.33 -13.68
N SER A 24 -26.79 -6.42 -13.74
CA SER A 24 -27.26 -7.78 -13.40
C SER A 24 -26.60 -8.33 -12.10
N GLY A 25 -25.67 -7.60 -11.52
CA GLY A 25 -25.00 -8.01 -10.27
C GLY A 25 -25.97 -8.16 -9.09
N GLY A 26 -25.74 -9.17 -8.25
CA GLY A 26 -26.58 -9.52 -7.10
C GLY A 26 -25.86 -9.45 -5.76
N ASN A 27 -26.64 -9.58 -4.67
CA ASN A 27 -26.13 -9.60 -3.30
C ASN A 27 -25.28 -8.35 -2.91
N ASN A 28 -25.58 -7.20 -3.50
CA ASN A 28 -24.87 -5.96 -3.20
C ASN A 28 -25.61 -5.11 -2.18
N THR A 29 -24.87 -4.47 -1.28
CA THR A 29 -25.39 -3.47 -0.36
C THR A 29 -24.73 -2.12 -0.64
N ALA A 30 -25.50 -1.10 -1.03
CA ALA A 30 -25.01 0.25 -1.22
C ALA A 30 -25.82 1.25 -0.40
N VAL A 31 -25.14 1.94 0.54
CA VAL A 31 -25.75 2.93 1.41
C VAL A 31 -24.99 4.25 1.31
N GLY A 32 -25.62 5.28 0.76
CA GLY A 32 -25.03 6.62 0.62
C GLY A 32 -25.25 7.24 -0.75
N TYR A 33 -24.95 8.53 -0.85
CA TYR A 33 -25.03 9.25 -2.11
C TYR A 33 -24.04 8.67 -3.13
N GLN A 34 -24.54 8.19 -4.26
CA GLN A 34 -23.74 7.59 -5.35
C GLN A 34 -22.86 6.39 -4.93
N ALA A 35 -23.17 5.67 -3.86
CA ALA A 35 -22.51 4.40 -3.56
C ALA A 35 -22.81 3.38 -4.68
N LEU A 36 -21.81 2.68 -5.21
CA LEU A 36 -21.90 1.72 -6.33
C LEU A 36 -22.67 2.29 -7.56
N THR A 37 -22.44 3.54 -7.92
CA THR A 37 -23.23 4.17 -9.00
C THR A 37 -23.01 3.52 -10.36
N ALA A 38 -21.82 3.01 -10.65
CA ALA A 38 -21.44 2.51 -11.97
C ALA A 38 -21.54 0.99 -12.13
N PHE A 39 -21.94 0.24 -11.08
CA PHE A 39 -21.89 -1.23 -11.11
C PHE A 39 -22.75 -1.81 -12.25
N THR A 40 -22.29 -2.90 -12.84
CA THR A 40 -23.02 -3.62 -13.89
C THR A 40 -23.23 -5.09 -13.56
N VAL A 41 -22.17 -5.86 -13.41
CA VAL A 41 -22.23 -7.31 -13.15
C VAL A 41 -21.57 -7.72 -11.81
N GLY A 42 -20.96 -6.77 -11.08
CA GLY A 42 -20.31 -7.06 -9.81
C GLY A 42 -21.26 -7.60 -8.75
N ASP A 43 -20.83 -8.62 -8.02
CA ASP A 43 -21.60 -9.29 -6.99
C ASP A 43 -20.94 -9.16 -5.60
N HIS A 44 -21.74 -9.43 -4.53
CA HIS A 44 -21.27 -9.55 -3.16
C HIS A 44 -20.49 -8.33 -2.64
N THR A 45 -20.80 -7.14 -3.13
CA THR A 45 -20.14 -5.92 -2.69
C THR A 45 -20.92 -5.17 -1.62
N THR A 46 -20.25 -4.74 -0.57
CA THR A 46 -20.77 -3.82 0.44
C THR A 46 -20.11 -2.46 0.28
N ALA A 47 -20.88 -1.41 -0.02
CA ALA A 47 -20.40 -0.04 -0.16
C ALA A 47 -21.22 0.92 0.71
N ILE A 48 -20.62 1.45 1.76
CA ILE A 48 -21.29 2.33 2.73
C ILE A 48 -20.53 3.65 2.83
N GLY A 49 -21.13 4.73 2.37
CA GLY A 49 -20.56 6.07 2.41
C GLY A 49 -20.81 6.89 1.14
N TYR A 50 -20.53 8.18 1.22
CA TYR A 50 -20.56 9.09 0.06
C TYR A 50 -19.61 8.60 -1.02
N GLN A 51 -20.13 8.21 -2.19
CA GLN A 51 -19.36 7.72 -3.35
C GLN A 51 -18.44 6.48 -3.05
N ALA A 52 -18.78 5.67 -2.06
CA ALA A 52 -18.08 4.41 -1.80
C ALA A 52 -18.23 3.48 -3.01
N GLY A 53 -17.13 2.92 -3.51
CA GLY A 53 -17.12 2.03 -4.68
C GLY A 53 -17.74 2.63 -5.94
N LYS A 54 -17.72 3.96 -6.10
CA LYS A 54 -18.49 4.66 -7.13
C LYS A 54 -18.23 4.17 -8.56
N ALA A 55 -17.00 3.87 -8.89
CA ALA A 55 -16.58 3.46 -10.23
C ALA A 55 -16.63 1.94 -10.46
N GLN A 56 -16.98 1.14 -9.46
CA GLN A 56 -17.02 -0.32 -9.61
C GLN A 56 -18.01 -0.71 -10.70
N VAL A 57 -17.54 -1.49 -11.68
CA VAL A 57 -18.31 -1.98 -12.82
C VAL A 57 -18.61 -3.47 -12.64
N ASP A 58 -17.59 -4.32 -12.52
CA ASP A 58 -17.70 -5.78 -12.47
C ASP A 58 -16.78 -6.45 -11.42
N GLY A 59 -16.33 -5.70 -10.42
CA GLY A 59 -15.59 -6.25 -9.28
C GLY A 59 -16.48 -7.05 -8.30
N TYR A 60 -15.90 -8.08 -7.68
CA TYR A 60 -16.60 -9.02 -6.79
C TYR A 60 -16.03 -8.99 -5.37
N ASP A 61 -16.86 -9.37 -4.37
CA ASP A 61 -16.43 -9.59 -3.00
C ASP A 61 -15.73 -8.38 -2.34
N ASN A 62 -16.12 -7.16 -2.70
CA ASN A 62 -15.51 -5.96 -2.16
C ASN A 62 -16.27 -5.39 -0.97
N THR A 63 -15.52 -4.82 -0.01
CA THR A 63 -16.05 -4.07 1.12
C THR A 63 -15.48 -2.66 1.11
N TYR A 64 -16.30 -1.65 0.83
CA TYR A 64 -15.94 -0.23 0.80
C TYR A 64 -16.76 0.53 1.86
N ILE A 65 -16.13 0.93 2.97
CA ILE A 65 -16.78 1.66 4.07
C ILE A 65 -16.06 2.99 4.31
N GLY A 66 -16.75 4.08 4.12
CA GLY A 66 -16.22 5.44 4.27
C GLY A 66 -16.48 6.31 3.05
N ALA A 67 -16.36 7.64 3.21
CA ALA A 67 -16.52 8.55 2.11
C ALA A 67 -15.42 8.31 1.06
N ARG A 68 -15.81 8.09 -0.19
CA ARG A 68 -14.92 7.82 -1.34
C ARG A 68 -13.97 6.63 -1.15
N SER A 69 -14.29 5.71 -0.25
CA SER A 69 -13.57 4.45 -0.07
C SER A 69 -13.67 3.60 -1.35
N GLY A 70 -12.55 3.15 -1.91
CA GLY A 70 -12.51 2.40 -3.18
C GLY A 70 -13.11 3.13 -4.37
N GLN A 71 -13.10 4.48 -4.38
CA GLN A 71 -13.90 5.28 -5.33
C GLN A 71 -13.62 4.98 -6.80
N ALA A 72 -12.37 4.79 -7.17
CA ALA A 72 -11.96 4.57 -8.56
C ALA A 72 -11.85 3.10 -8.95
N ASN A 73 -11.99 2.16 -8.01
CA ASN A 73 -11.82 0.74 -8.29
C ASN A 73 -12.96 0.22 -9.17
N ALA A 74 -12.62 -0.08 -10.42
CA ALA A 74 -13.61 -0.45 -11.44
C ALA A 74 -13.80 -1.97 -11.56
N VAL A 75 -12.73 -2.75 -11.45
CA VAL A 75 -12.71 -4.20 -11.76
C VAL A 75 -12.00 -5.05 -10.70
N GLY A 76 -11.50 -4.45 -9.62
CA GLY A 76 -10.78 -5.17 -8.58
C GLY A 76 -11.69 -6.01 -7.69
N ASP A 77 -11.20 -7.18 -7.26
CA ASP A 77 -11.92 -8.15 -6.44
C ASP A 77 -11.32 -8.33 -5.04
N GLY A 78 -12.17 -8.67 -4.07
CA GLY A 78 -11.73 -9.09 -2.74
C GLY A 78 -11.04 -7.98 -1.95
N ASN A 79 -11.36 -6.71 -2.21
CA ASN A 79 -10.77 -5.59 -1.49
C ASN A 79 -11.57 -5.25 -0.22
N VAL A 80 -10.87 -4.95 0.86
CA VAL A 80 -11.44 -4.45 2.10
C VAL A 80 -10.90 -3.04 2.36
N THR A 81 -11.77 -2.04 2.31
CA THR A 81 -11.38 -0.65 2.54
C THR A 81 -12.26 -0.02 3.62
N LEU A 82 -11.64 0.59 4.61
CA LEU A 82 -12.32 1.25 5.72
C LEU A 82 -11.66 2.60 6.02
N GLY A 83 -12.33 3.68 5.72
CA GLY A 83 -11.85 5.04 5.97
C GLY A 83 -12.15 6.00 4.82
N ASP A 84 -12.13 7.31 5.12
CA ASP A 84 -12.27 8.33 4.08
C ASP A 84 -11.10 8.22 3.08
N ARG A 85 -11.41 8.08 1.80
CA ARG A 85 -10.46 7.94 0.68
C ARG A 85 -9.45 6.77 0.83
N ALA A 86 -9.76 5.73 1.59
CA ALA A 86 -8.98 4.50 1.54
C ALA A 86 -9.08 3.87 0.15
N LEU A 87 -7.94 3.50 -0.46
CA LEU A 87 -7.84 2.95 -1.84
C LEU A 87 -8.52 3.84 -2.89
N TYR A 88 -8.28 5.15 -2.81
CA TYR A 88 -9.06 6.15 -3.57
C TYR A 88 -8.82 6.11 -5.08
N SER A 89 -7.58 6.01 -5.52
CA SER A 89 -7.17 6.15 -6.94
C SER A 89 -6.94 4.82 -7.64
N ASP A 90 -7.06 3.71 -6.93
CA ASP A 90 -6.86 2.38 -7.51
C ASP A 90 -8.00 2.01 -8.46
N THR A 91 -7.66 1.52 -9.64
CA THR A 91 -8.64 1.17 -10.68
C THR A 91 -8.87 -0.33 -10.83
N SER A 92 -7.95 -1.17 -10.42
CA SER A 92 -7.98 -2.61 -10.70
C SER A 92 -7.23 -3.49 -9.69
N GLY A 93 -6.86 -2.96 -8.52
CA GLY A 93 -6.18 -3.76 -7.50
C GLY A 93 -7.08 -4.84 -6.89
N HIS A 94 -6.51 -6.01 -6.63
CA HIS A 94 -7.21 -7.15 -6.06
C HIS A 94 -6.66 -7.53 -4.68
N ARG A 95 -7.51 -8.05 -3.80
CA ARG A 95 -7.14 -8.62 -2.50
C ARG A 95 -6.32 -7.67 -1.64
N THR A 96 -6.70 -6.40 -1.66
CA THR A 96 -6.04 -5.32 -0.93
C THR A 96 -6.83 -4.99 0.34
N ILE A 97 -6.14 -4.82 1.46
CA ILE A 97 -6.72 -4.31 2.71
C ILE A 97 -6.17 -2.90 2.92
N ALA A 98 -7.06 -1.90 2.91
CA ALA A 98 -6.72 -0.50 3.15
C ALA A 98 -7.61 0.05 4.29
N ILE A 99 -7.06 0.19 5.49
CA ILE A 99 -7.79 0.64 6.68
C ILE A 99 -7.15 1.92 7.24
N GLY A 100 -7.91 2.97 7.28
CA GLY A 100 -7.47 4.30 7.73
C GLY A 100 -7.73 5.37 6.68
N LYS A 101 -7.88 6.61 7.13
CA LYS A 101 -8.04 7.73 6.22
C LYS A 101 -6.81 7.84 5.31
N ASP A 102 -7.06 7.95 3.99
CA ASP A 102 -6.04 8.06 2.95
C ASP A 102 -5.02 6.88 2.90
N ALA A 103 -5.33 5.71 3.49
CA ALA A 103 -4.52 4.52 3.30
C ALA A 103 -4.54 4.11 1.81
N LEU A 104 -3.37 3.90 1.19
CA LEU A 104 -3.21 3.59 -0.25
C LEU A 104 -3.92 4.59 -1.19
N HIS A 105 -3.90 5.88 -0.86
CA HIS A 105 -4.68 6.89 -1.58
C HIS A 105 -4.31 7.00 -3.06
N PHE A 106 -3.01 7.12 -3.39
CA PHE A 106 -2.50 7.19 -4.76
C PHE A 106 -1.97 5.84 -5.26
N PHE A 107 -2.39 4.76 -4.64
CA PHE A 107 -2.08 3.43 -5.16
C PHE A 107 -2.67 3.27 -6.56
N SER A 108 -1.86 2.79 -7.49
CA SER A 108 -2.31 2.44 -8.83
C SER A 108 -2.02 0.95 -9.04
N GLY A 109 -3.04 0.15 -8.94
CA GLY A 109 -3.00 -1.22 -9.43
C GLY A 109 -2.68 -1.21 -10.93
N SER A 110 -2.08 -2.24 -11.45
CA SER A 110 -1.71 -2.26 -12.86
C SER A 110 -2.94 -2.32 -13.75
N GLY A 111 -3.10 -1.32 -14.60
CA GLY A 111 -4.19 -1.22 -15.57
C GLY A 111 -4.15 -2.26 -16.71
N THR A 112 -3.74 -3.49 -16.45
CA THR A 112 -3.87 -4.59 -17.40
C THR A 112 -5.08 -5.42 -17.06
N THR A 113 -5.95 -5.62 -18.04
CA THR A 113 -7.12 -6.50 -17.98
C THR A 113 -6.73 -8.00 -17.91
N ASP A 114 -5.48 -8.31 -17.67
CA ASP A 114 -5.00 -9.67 -17.57
C ASP A 114 -5.13 -10.18 -16.13
N PHE A 115 -6.22 -10.85 -15.86
CA PHE A 115 -6.58 -11.45 -14.56
C PHE A 115 -5.53 -12.44 -14.00
N GLN A 116 -4.51 -12.81 -14.76
CA GLN A 116 -3.50 -13.78 -14.34
C GLN A 116 -2.24 -13.15 -13.74
N SER A 117 -1.97 -11.88 -13.98
CA SER A 117 -0.71 -11.26 -13.58
C SER A 117 -0.82 -10.30 -12.39
N ASP A 118 -2.02 -10.04 -11.88
CA ASP A 118 -2.21 -8.91 -10.99
C ASP A 118 -2.73 -9.27 -9.60
N ILE A 119 -1.80 -9.61 -8.76
CA ILE A 119 -2.08 -9.89 -7.36
C ILE A 119 -1.40 -8.81 -6.55
N THR A 120 -2.11 -7.73 -6.27
CA THR A 120 -1.56 -6.64 -5.45
C THR A 120 -1.34 -7.07 -4.00
N LYS A 121 -2.27 -7.80 -3.38
CA LYS A 121 -2.14 -8.38 -2.04
C LYS A 121 -1.42 -7.48 -1.04
N ILE A 122 -1.86 -6.24 -0.91
CA ILE A 122 -1.28 -5.28 0.03
C ILE A 122 -2.15 -5.20 1.28
N ILE A 123 -1.52 -5.13 2.44
CA ILE A 123 -2.17 -4.77 3.69
C ILE A 123 -1.62 -3.41 4.11
N ALA A 124 -2.45 -2.37 4.12
CA ALA A 124 -2.11 -1.05 4.60
C ALA A 124 -3.10 -0.61 5.69
N ILE A 125 -2.60 -0.44 6.92
CA ILE A 125 -3.42 -0.09 8.08
C ILE A 125 -2.81 1.12 8.79
N GLY A 126 -3.53 2.21 8.81
CA GLY A 126 -3.11 3.46 9.46
C GLY A 126 -3.41 4.69 8.60
N TYR A 127 -3.37 5.85 9.24
CA TYR A 127 -3.50 7.14 8.57
C TYR A 127 -2.32 7.35 7.62
N PHE A 128 -2.59 7.56 6.32
CA PHE A 128 -1.60 7.67 5.24
C PHE A 128 -0.66 6.46 5.09
N ALA A 129 -1.02 5.28 5.60
CA ALA A 129 -0.24 4.07 5.37
C ALA A 129 -0.17 3.76 3.86
N GLY A 130 1.04 3.66 3.31
CA GLY A 130 1.26 3.40 1.88
C GLY A 130 0.69 4.44 0.93
N TYR A 131 0.53 5.70 1.34
CA TYR A 131 -0.21 6.75 0.61
C TYR A 131 0.17 6.90 -0.87
N ASN A 132 1.46 6.90 -1.20
CA ASN A 132 2.00 6.99 -2.56
C ASN A 132 2.50 5.63 -3.10
N MET A 133 2.09 4.51 -2.52
CA MET A 133 2.60 3.20 -2.92
C MET A 133 2.22 2.89 -4.36
N GLY A 134 3.20 2.45 -5.16
CA GLY A 134 2.97 2.12 -6.58
C GLY A 134 2.75 3.34 -7.50
N SER A 135 2.67 4.54 -6.98
CA SER A 135 2.47 5.77 -7.75
C SER A 135 3.81 6.41 -8.09
N VAL A 136 4.32 6.21 -9.28
CA VAL A 136 5.55 6.89 -9.73
C VAL A 136 5.20 8.17 -10.47
N PRO A 137 5.63 9.36 -9.99
CA PRO A 137 5.47 10.59 -10.74
C PRO A 137 6.20 10.52 -12.08
N GLY A 138 5.47 10.64 -13.19
CA GLY A 138 6.06 10.63 -14.54
C GLY A 138 5.95 9.32 -15.33
N GLY A 139 5.36 8.29 -14.83
CA GLY A 139 4.63 7.26 -15.57
C GLY A 139 5.40 6.29 -16.49
N SER A 140 6.71 6.06 -16.35
CA SER A 140 7.43 5.14 -17.25
C SER A 140 8.36 4.19 -16.50
N TRP A 141 7.81 3.26 -15.73
CA TRP A 141 8.60 2.16 -15.17
C TRP A 141 8.17 0.81 -15.75
N PRO A 142 9.13 -0.10 -16.01
CA PRO A 142 8.81 -1.46 -16.46
C PRO A 142 7.92 -2.16 -15.42
N GLN A 143 6.98 -2.95 -15.88
CA GLN A 143 5.99 -3.67 -15.07
C GLN A 143 6.57 -4.58 -13.95
N ALA A 144 7.88 -4.82 -13.95
CA ALA A 144 8.57 -5.66 -12.96
C ALA A 144 8.79 -5.01 -11.57
N THR A 145 8.45 -3.72 -11.40
CA THR A 145 8.72 -2.98 -10.15
C THR A 145 7.46 -2.66 -9.33
N ARG A 146 6.41 -3.46 -9.50
CA ARG A 146 5.12 -3.24 -8.83
C ARG A 146 5.22 -3.44 -7.32
N SER A 147 4.55 -2.57 -6.57
CA SER A 147 4.35 -2.74 -5.13
C SER A 147 3.35 -3.86 -4.87
N THR A 148 3.83 -5.09 -4.66
CA THR A 148 2.98 -6.26 -4.40
C THR A 148 3.38 -6.95 -3.10
N ASN A 149 2.44 -7.65 -2.47
CA ASN A 149 2.70 -8.45 -1.27
C ASN A 149 3.34 -7.65 -0.10
N ASN A 150 3.02 -6.37 0.04
CA ASN A 150 3.55 -5.56 1.13
C ASN A 150 2.59 -5.54 2.33
N ILE A 151 3.15 -5.53 3.53
CA ILE A 151 2.44 -5.27 4.78
C ILE A 151 2.92 -3.92 5.30
N VAL A 152 2.02 -2.94 5.43
CA VAL A 152 2.34 -1.58 5.84
C VAL A 152 1.38 -1.17 6.97
N ILE A 153 1.87 -1.06 8.19
CA ILE A 153 1.04 -0.78 9.37
C ILE A 153 1.63 0.35 10.18
N GLY A 154 0.89 1.44 10.33
CA GLY A 154 1.28 2.58 11.15
C GLY A 154 0.95 3.92 10.53
N TYR A 155 1.04 4.97 11.33
CA TYR A 155 0.89 6.37 10.91
C TYR A 155 2.03 6.73 9.95
N TYR A 156 1.71 7.12 8.70
CA TYR A 156 2.67 7.41 7.63
C TYR A 156 3.67 6.28 7.31
N ALA A 157 3.41 5.03 7.71
CA ALA A 157 4.25 3.91 7.33
C ALA A 157 4.27 3.74 5.80
N GLY A 158 5.44 3.54 5.19
CA GLY A 158 5.60 3.33 3.76
C GLY A 158 5.02 4.41 2.86
N ASN A 159 4.79 5.63 3.37
CA ASN A 159 4.09 6.69 2.65
C ASN A 159 4.76 7.06 1.31
N THR A 160 6.08 7.02 1.25
CA THR A 160 6.86 7.36 0.05
C THR A 160 7.42 6.13 -0.67
N HIS A 161 6.87 4.94 -0.41
CA HIS A 161 7.30 3.70 -1.06
C HIS A 161 6.69 3.59 -2.46
N TYR A 162 7.45 3.93 -3.48
CA TYR A 162 6.95 3.95 -4.86
C TYR A 162 6.97 2.58 -5.55
N ALA A 163 7.96 1.74 -5.28
CA ALA A 163 8.07 0.45 -5.94
C ALA A 163 8.81 -0.59 -5.09
N GLY A 164 8.58 -1.85 -5.37
CA GLY A 164 9.15 -2.99 -4.67
C GLY A 164 8.11 -3.77 -3.88
N GLY A 165 8.32 -5.06 -3.72
CA GLY A 165 7.37 -5.96 -3.12
C GLY A 165 7.91 -6.81 -1.99
N SER A 166 7.00 -7.53 -1.33
CA SER A 166 7.34 -8.46 -0.25
C SER A 166 8.01 -7.80 0.95
N ASN A 167 7.66 -6.53 1.25
CA ASN A 167 8.19 -5.84 2.41
C ASN A 167 7.21 -5.90 3.59
N VAL A 168 7.77 -5.91 4.80
CA VAL A 168 7.03 -5.73 6.06
C VAL A 168 7.47 -4.41 6.68
N VAL A 169 6.55 -3.45 6.78
CA VAL A 169 6.78 -2.08 7.27
C VAL A 169 5.81 -1.79 8.40
N ILE A 170 6.28 -1.78 9.64
CA ILE A 170 5.41 -1.62 10.82
C ILE A 170 5.99 -0.56 11.76
N GLY A 171 5.23 0.50 12.01
CA GLY A 171 5.60 1.56 12.93
C GLY A 171 5.28 2.94 12.38
N THR A 172 5.23 3.93 13.28
CA THR A 172 5.08 5.33 12.90
C THR A 172 6.26 5.76 12.03
N GLU A 173 5.97 6.28 10.83
CA GLU A 173 6.97 6.74 9.85
C GLU A 173 8.03 5.68 9.48
N ALA A 174 7.78 4.39 9.68
CA ALA A 174 8.65 3.34 9.17
C ALA A 174 8.69 3.43 7.64
N LEU A 175 9.89 3.30 7.04
CA LEU A 175 10.15 3.39 5.60
C LEU A 175 9.50 4.63 4.93
N ASN A 176 9.59 5.78 5.60
CA ASN A 176 9.08 7.07 5.11
C ASN A 176 10.23 8.05 4.85
N GLY A 177 9.98 9.16 4.17
CA GLY A 177 10.88 10.31 4.07
C GLY A 177 11.49 10.56 2.68
N VAL A 178 11.90 9.56 1.94
CA VAL A 178 12.39 9.69 0.54
C VAL A 178 11.71 8.67 -0.36
N PRO A 179 11.57 8.96 -1.66
CA PRO A 179 11.14 7.95 -2.62
C PRO A 179 12.03 6.71 -2.53
N ASN A 180 11.45 5.55 -2.34
CA ASN A 180 12.21 4.33 -2.13
C ASN A 180 11.79 3.17 -3.02
N TYR A 181 12.74 2.28 -3.25
CA TYR A 181 12.61 1.08 -4.09
C TYR A 181 13.26 -0.09 -3.34
N THR A 182 12.50 -0.70 -2.44
CA THR A 182 13.00 -1.81 -1.60
C THR A 182 12.21 -3.08 -1.87
N GLN A 183 12.86 -4.23 -1.77
CA GLN A 183 12.23 -5.53 -1.94
C GLN A 183 12.66 -6.50 -0.86
N GLY A 184 11.73 -7.33 -0.39
CA GLY A 184 12.00 -8.42 0.54
C GLY A 184 12.57 -7.96 1.89
N SER A 185 12.25 -6.74 2.32
CA SER A 185 12.83 -6.13 3.51
C SER A 185 11.83 -6.04 4.66
N VAL A 186 12.35 -6.03 5.87
CA VAL A 186 11.57 -5.89 7.11
C VAL A 186 12.02 -4.62 7.85
N TYR A 187 11.11 -3.70 8.06
CA TYR A 187 11.30 -2.46 8.82
C TYR A 187 10.25 -2.38 9.92
N ILE A 188 10.65 -2.60 11.18
CA ILE A 188 9.74 -2.61 12.33
C ILE A 188 10.23 -1.65 13.40
N GLY A 189 9.44 -0.64 13.73
CA GLY A 189 9.73 0.38 14.74
C GLY A 189 9.52 1.79 14.21
N GLU A 190 9.43 2.75 15.13
CA GLU A 190 9.33 4.17 14.79
C GLU A 190 10.52 4.60 13.93
N SER A 191 10.24 5.20 12.77
CA SER A 191 11.26 5.69 11.81
C SER A 191 12.31 4.65 11.40
N SER A 192 12.00 3.35 11.52
CA SER A 192 12.87 2.28 11.00
C SER A 192 12.96 2.39 9.48
N GLY A 193 14.16 2.45 8.92
CA GLY A 193 14.38 2.65 7.48
C GLY A 193 13.89 3.97 6.92
N GLN A 194 13.68 5.02 7.71
CA GLN A 194 12.94 6.23 7.33
C GLN A 194 13.45 6.93 6.06
N ASN A 195 14.73 7.01 5.83
CA ASN A 195 15.31 7.68 4.66
C ASN A 195 16.07 6.70 3.74
N VAL A 196 15.66 5.45 3.72
CA VAL A 196 16.21 4.45 2.80
C VAL A 196 15.64 4.71 1.41
N SER A 197 16.51 5.07 0.46
CA SER A 197 16.11 5.31 -0.94
C SER A 197 16.19 4.06 -1.82
N SER A 198 16.99 3.09 -1.43
CA SER A 198 17.21 1.82 -2.16
C SER A 198 17.73 0.76 -1.20
N GLY A 199 18.05 -0.39 -1.71
CA GLY A 199 18.54 -1.52 -0.91
C GLY A 199 17.42 -2.50 -0.57
N SER A 200 17.70 -3.78 -0.81
CA SER A 200 16.74 -4.86 -0.65
C SER A 200 17.24 -5.92 0.33
N TYR A 201 16.32 -6.75 0.80
CA TYR A 201 16.64 -7.85 1.71
C TYR A 201 17.27 -7.40 3.03
N ASN A 202 16.83 -6.26 3.55
CA ASN A 202 17.27 -5.74 4.84
C ASN A 202 16.31 -6.13 5.95
N VAL A 203 16.83 -6.35 7.15
CA VAL A 203 16.07 -6.50 8.37
C VAL A 203 16.46 -5.36 9.32
N ALA A 204 15.52 -4.48 9.65
CA ALA A 204 15.71 -3.36 10.57
C ALA A 204 14.59 -3.36 11.62
N ILE A 205 14.92 -3.77 12.85
CA ILE A 205 13.97 -3.93 13.96
C ILE A 205 14.40 -3.08 15.15
N GLY A 206 13.59 -2.07 15.48
CA GLY A 206 13.83 -1.12 16.55
C GLY A 206 13.60 0.32 16.06
N ALA A 207 13.42 1.27 17.00
CA ALA A 207 13.24 2.66 16.64
C ALA A 207 14.53 3.25 16.03
N TYR A 208 14.37 4.04 14.95
CA TYR A 208 15.44 4.69 14.18
C TYR A 208 16.50 3.74 13.61
N THR A 209 16.19 2.46 13.50
CA THR A 209 17.09 1.41 13.01
C THR A 209 17.24 1.50 11.50
N GLY A 210 18.46 1.39 10.97
CA GLY A 210 18.73 1.42 9.54
C GLY A 210 18.28 2.69 8.82
N ARG A 211 18.12 3.81 9.53
CA ARG A 211 17.40 5.01 9.07
C ARG A 211 17.93 5.59 7.76
N TYR A 212 19.23 5.51 7.50
CA TYR A 212 19.91 6.02 6.29
C TYR A 212 20.67 4.92 5.54
N ALA A 213 20.38 3.66 5.84
CA ALA A 213 21.10 2.51 5.28
C ALA A 213 20.51 2.12 3.90
N THR A 214 21.14 2.54 2.83
CA THR A 214 20.68 2.30 1.45
C THR A 214 21.28 1.05 0.81
N GLY A 215 22.19 0.34 1.49
CA GLY A 215 22.75 -0.95 1.05
C GLY A 215 21.77 -2.12 1.22
N SER A 216 22.12 -3.27 0.67
CA SER A 216 21.30 -4.49 0.72
C SER A 216 21.86 -5.53 1.69
N TYR A 217 21.04 -6.51 2.06
CA TYR A 217 21.43 -7.67 2.88
C TYR A 217 21.94 -7.31 4.28
N ASN A 218 21.49 -6.21 4.87
CA ASN A 218 21.89 -5.81 6.22
C ASN A 218 20.87 -6.32 7.25
N THR A 219 21.35 -6.66 8.44
CA THR A 219 20.55 -7.04 9.59
C THR A 219 20.85 -6.10 10.75
N PHE A 220 19.88 -5.26 11.12
CA PHE A 220 20.00 -4.30 12.20
C PHE A 220 18.91 -4.53 13.24
N VAL A 221 19.27 -4.77 14.50
CA VAL A 221 18.32 -5.00 15.59
C VAL A 221 18.71 -4.18 16.82
N GLY A 222 17.83 -3.30 17.26
CA GLY A 222 18.05 -2.45 18.42
C GLY A 222 17.80 -0.97 18.12
N TYR A 223 17.76 -0.14 19.17
CA TYR A 223 17.59 1.29 19.04
C TYR A 223 18.77 1.89 18.26
N LYS A 224 18.48 2.58 17.14
CA LYS A 224 19.47 3.19 16.24
C LYS A 224 20.55 2.25 15.70
N ALA A 225 20.38 0.93 15.79
CA ALA A 225 21.36 0.00 15.19
C ALA A 225 21.45 0.25 13.67
N GLY A 226 22.66 0.30 13.13
CA GLY A 226 22.89 0.51 11.70
C GLY A 226 22.27 1.79 11.13
N THR A 227 22.13 2.86 11.91
CA THR A 227 21.50 4.10 11.48
C THR A 227 22.10 4.64 10.17
N GLY A 228 23.44 4.55 10.03
CA GLY A 228 24.17 5.04 8.89
C GLY A 228 24.52 6.51 8.96
N GLY A 229 25.44 6.95 8.10
CA GLY A 229 25.88 8.34 8.04
C GLY A 229 24.80 9.29 7.49
N THR A 230 24.70 10.46 8.07
CA THR A 230 23.63 11.45 7.79
C THR A 230 24.10 12.66 6.98
N THR A 231 25.40 12.77 6.70
CA THR A 231 26.02 14.05 6.27
C THR A 231 26.05 14.28 4.76
N SER A 232 25.86 13.27 3.95
CA SER A 232 25.71 13.42 2.48
C SER A 232 25.19 12.15 1.82
N ALA A 233 24.38 12.33 0.78
CA ALA A 233 24.01 11.22 -0.11
C ALA A 233 25.19 10.82 -1.04
N PRO A 234 25.37 9.53 -1.39
CA PRO A 234 24.52 8.45 -0.93
C PRO A 234 24.76 8.14 0.56
N PHE A 235 23.69 8.16 1.32
CA PHE A 235 23.69 7.69 2.71
C PHE A 235 24.38 6.31 2.77
N SER A 236 24.49 5.69 3.90
CA SER A 236 25.27 4.44 4.07
C SER A 236 24.90 3.35 3.07
N SER A 237 25.75 3.11 2.08
CA SER A 237 25.57 2.10 1.03
C SER A 237 26.20 0.75 1.35
N GLY A 238 26.73 0.57 2.55
CA GLY A 238 27.36 -0.70 2.99
C GLY A 238 26.38 -1.86 2.96
N THR A 239 26.87 -3.05 2.58
CA THR A 239 26.06 -4.26 2.40
C THR A 239 26.49 -5.40 3.31
N SER A 240 25.58 -6.34 3.57
CA SER A 240 25.87 -7.56 4.35
C SER A 240 26.41 -7.28 5.76
N ASN A 241 25.97 -6.19 6.39
CA ASN A 241 26.39 -5.86 7.75
C ASN A 241 25.36 -6.37 8.76
N THR A 242 25.86 -6.78 9.93
CA THR A 242 25.03 -7.18 11.07
C THR A 242 25.32 -6.25 12.25
N ALA A 243 24.30 -5.59 12.79
CA ALA A 243 24.41 -4.76 13.98
C ALA A 243 23.29 -5.12 14.97
N VAL A 244 23.65 -5.53 16.17
CA VAL A 244 22.70 -5.90 17.22
C VAL A 244 23.05 -5.14 18.51
N GLY A 245 22.11 -4.36 19.02
CA GLY A 245 22.28 -3.62 20.26
C GLY A 245 21.95 -2.14 20.15
N TYR A 246 22.11 -1.43 21.27
CA TYR A 246 21.90 0.01 21.35
C TYR A 246 22.98 0.76 20.57
N GLU A 247 22.58 1.51 19.56
CA GLU A 247 23.49 2.30 18.69
C GLU A 247 24.65 1.51 18.05
N ALA A 248 24.53 0.17 17.94
CA ALA A 248 25.54 -0.65 17.27
C ALA A 248 25.66 -0.21 15.79
N LEU A 249 26.88 0.00 15.31
CA LEU A 249 27.21 0.37 13.92
C LEU A 249 26.49 1.64 13.41
N THR A 250 26.33 2.66 14.23
CA THR A 250 25.59 3.89 13.86
C THR A 250 26.28 4.73 12.79
N GLY A 251 27.58 4.74 12.71
CA GLY A 251 28.36 5.63 11.85
C GLY A 251 28.90 4.99 10.56
N PHE A 252 28.43 3.80 10.18
CA PHE A 252 28.95 3.14 8.97
C PHE A 252 28.55 3.89 7.71
N THR A 253 29.37 3.81 6.67
CA THR A 253 29.08 4.44 5.36
C THR A 253 29.12 3.42 4.21
N THR A 254 30.28 2.87 3.88
CA THR A 254 30.46 1.97 2.72
C THR A 254 30.99 0.59 3.10
N GLY A 255 31.19 0.32 4.40
CA GLY A 255 31.70 -0.97 4.88
C GLY A 255 30.77 -2.13 4.57
N TYR A 256 31.32 -3.29 4.30
CA TYR A 256 30.57 -4.53 4.05
C TYR A 256 31.05 -5.68 4.93
N GLY A 257 30.14 -6.61 5.22
CA GLY A 257 30.44 -7.82 5.98
C GLY A 257 30.83 -7.57 7.46
N ASN A 258 30.48 -6.42 8.02
CA ASN A 258 30.81 -6.10 9.41
C ASN A 258 29.79 -6.71 10.36
N THR A 259 30.28 -7.15 11.53
CA THR A 259 29.43 -7.57 12.63
C THR A 259 29.74 -6.73 13.86
N ALA A 260 28.70 -6.09 14.41
CA ALA A 260 28.80 -5.28 15.63
C ALA A 260 27.71 -5.71 16.62
N VAL A 261 28.09 -5.94 17.86
CA VAL A 261 27.19 -6.29 18.96
C VAL A 261 27.55 -5.41 20.17
N GLY A 262 26.52 -4.72 20.74
CA GLY A 262 26.81 -3.88 21.91
C GLY A 262 25.78 -2.77 22.13
#